data_2f821ad9d7b4274f6f9beb155ab5caf8
#
_entry.id   2f821ad9d7b4274f6f9beb155ab5caf8
#
_cell.length_a   1.000
_cell.length_b   1.000
_cell.length_c   1.000
_cell.angle_alpha   90.00
_cell.angle_beta   90.00
_cell.angle_gamma   90.00
#
_symmetry.space_group_name_H-M   'P 1'
#
loop_
_entity.id
_entity.type
_entity.pdbx_description
1 polymer ?
#
loop_
_entity_poly.entity_id
_entity_poly.type
_entity_poly.pdbx_seq_one_letter_code
_entity_poly.pdbx_strand_id
1 'polypeptide(L)'
;MAIKPPSTNPNAASTPQALTFPAQTFAKLSPSAYLTAHLTSPRGPLRPSGRKPSEARPPTVHTGSLTHTHGSAVVRCGDTAVVCGIRGEILKVEDVADWESICRQRENIPTGSESTTEPHDTTTEEEKKRQRRKQDTAEISNLHLLVPNIDLATGCSPAHLPTGPPSLQAQTLTHRIHTLLHTSHLLNIDDLQIWSLPPPPSSPAPQSGMDEAQEDTEPLEKMAEPEIKAYWTLYIDLLFISLSGSAFDTAWLALLAALHNVRLPNAYHDTDTSSVLCSPLTSDSKNLNLNDIPIPLSFGVFHGEGEGGAKGEGKGGKWILVDMDGFEEGLCKEVGTVVVGEGGRVVRVEKGGGGVVGGKEMGGLVEKARGRREEWVGVLEKG
;
A
#
# COMPACT_ATOMS: atom_id res chain seq x y z
N MET A 1 32.09 -54.85 67.86
CA MET A 1 31.81 -54.56 66.44
C MET A 1 31.81 -53.04 66.25
N ALA A 2 32.87 -52.45 65.68
CA ALA A 2 33.01 -51.05 65.50
C ALA A 2 32.56 -50.69 64.01
N ILE A 3 31.58 -49.86 63.89
CA ILE A 3 31.07 -49.41 62.61
C ILE A 3 32.00 -48.25 62.11
N LYS A 4 32.66 -48.49 60.97
CA LYS A 4 33.56 -47.59 60.30
C LYS A 4 32.69 -46.51 59.60
N PRO A 5 32.95 -45.20 59.77
CA PRO A 5 32.19 -44.19 59.06
C PRO A 5 32.57 -44.13 57.55
N PRO A 6 31.66 -43.73 56.65
CA PRO A 6 31.95 -43.62 55.21
C PRO A 6 32.94 -42.51 54.96
N SER A 7 33.97 -42.80 54.16
CA SER A 7 34.94 -41.80 53.66
C SER A 7 34.29 -40.84 52.70
N THR A 8 34.11 -39.63 53.13
CA THR A 8 33.78 -38.47 52.22
C THR A 8 35.01 -38.14 51.41
N ASN A 9 34.90 -38.32 50.12
CA ASN A 9 35.86 -37.89 49.09
C ASN A 9 35.78 -36.36 48.92
N PRO A 10 36.81 -35.53 49.27
CA PRO A 10 36.73 -34.10 49.24
C PRO A 10 37.00 -33.48 47.85
N ASN A 11 36.98 -34.27 46.79
CA ASN A 11 37.32 -33.82 45.43
C ASN A 11 36.21 -34.05 44.38
N ALA A 12 34.96 -34.06 44.81
CA ALA A 12 33.88 -33.83 43.84
C ALA A 12 33.83 -32.33 43.55
N ALA A 13 34.58 -31.90 42.51
CA ALA A 13 34.38 -30.57 41.92
C ALA A 13 32.91 -30.43 41.59
N SER A 14 32.19 -29.60 42.37
CA SER A 14 30.80 -29.27 42.11
C SER A 14 30.79 -28.58 40.71
N THR A 15 30.35 -29.30 39.70
CA THR A 15 30.01 -28.70 38.41
C THR A 15 29.13 -27.48 38.70
N PRO A 16 29.53 -26.27 38.23
CA PRO A 16 28.76 -25.10 38.51
C PRO A 16 27.35 -25.32 37.99
N GLN A 17 26.36 -25.09 38.81
CA GLN A 17 24.95 -25.20 38.44
C GLN A 17 24.72 -24.29 37.23
N ALA A 18 24.27 -24.88 36.14
CA ALA A 18 23.95 -24.13 34.96
C ALA A 18 22.88 -23.06 35.30
N LEU A 19 23.20 -21.81 35.08
CA LEU A 19 22.26 -20.71 35.26
C LEU A 19 21.15 -20.86 34.22
N THR A 20 19.94 -21.10 34.65
CA THR A 20 18.75 -21.15 33.79
C THR A 20 18.01 -19.82 33.90
N PHE A 21 17.89 -19.09 32.79
CA PHE A 21 17.10 -17.88 32.73
C PHE A 21 15.69 -18.17 32.20
N PRO A 22 14.65 -17.46 32.68
CA PRO A 22 13.35 -17.43 32.00
C PRO A 22 13.49 -17.02 30.54
N ALA A 23 12.70 -17.60 29.63
CA ALA A 23 12.78 -17.34 28.19
C ALA A 23 12.74 -15.86 27.83
N GLN A 24 11.89 -15.06 28.50
CA GLN A 24 11.79 -13.62 28.31
C GLN A 24 13.07 -12.86 28.72
N THR A 25 13.73 -13.28 29.80
CA THR A 25 14.99 -12.68 30.24
C THR A 25 16.11 -13.03 29.26
N PHE A 26 16.15 -14.29 28.81
CA PHE A 26 17.13 -14.73 27.80
C PHE A 26 16.94 -13.98 26.48
N ALA A 27 15.69 -13.78 26.01
CA ALA A 27 15.39 -13.00 24.81
C ALA A 27 15.89 -11.55 24.91
N LYS A 28 15.85 -10.94 26.11
CA LYS A 28 16.36 -9.57 26.33
C LYS A 28 17.89 -9.50 26.44
N LEU A 29 18.53 -10.50 27.05
CA LEU A 29 19.97 -10.53 27.26
C LEU A 29 20.73 -10.90 25.99
N SER A 30 20.25 -11.88 25.24
CA SER A 30 20.90 -12.38 24.03
C SER A 30 19.86 -12.70 22.95
N PRO A 31 19.28 -11.67 22.32
CA PRO A 31 18.16 -11.82 21.39
C PRO A 31 18.53 -12.62 20.13
N SER A 32 19.75 -12.46 19.62
CA SER A 32 20.25 -13.20 18.46
C SER A 32 20.37 -14.69 18.75
N ALA A 33 20.97 -15.07 19.90
CA ALA A 33 21.10 -16.46 20.31
C ALA A 33 19.72 -17.10 20.61
N TYR A 34 18.79 -16.31 21.18
CA TYR A 34 17.43 -16.76 21.42
C TYR A 34 16.70 -17.12 20.12
N LEU A 35 16.76 -16.25 19.11
CA LEU A 35 16.15 -16.51 17.81
C LEU A 35 16.83 -17.69 17.11
N THR A 36 18.17 -17.77 17.15
CA THR A 36 18.94 -18.89 16.59
C THR A 36 18.51 -20.23 17.21
N ALA A 37 18.35 -20.29 18.53
CA ALA A 37 17.92 -21.52 19.22
C ALA A 37 16.52 -22.00 18.77
N HIS A 38 15.61 -21.07 18.51
CA HIS A 38 14.29 -21.40 17.97
C HIS A 38 14.34 -21.88 16.52
N LEU A 39 15.12 -21.23 15.67
CA LEU A 39 15.25 -21.58 14.24
C LEU A 39 16.03 -22.88 14.01
N THR A 40 16.92 -23.27 14.94
CA THR A 40 17.70 -24.52 14.88
C THR A 40 17.08 -25.65 15.70
N SER A 41 15.86 -25.49 16.20
CA SER A 41 15.17 -26.48 17.02
C SER A 41 15.07 -27.84 16.32
N PRO A 42 15.26 -28.96 17.02
CA PRO A 42 15.12 -30.33 16.47
C PRO A 42 13.71 -30.61 15.91
N ARG A 43 12.69 -29.87 16.35
CA ARG A 43 11.30 -30.00 15.89
C ARG A 43 11.04 -29.31 14.56
N GLY A 44 12.06 -28.69 13.96
CA GLY A 44 12.02 -27.90 12.76
C GLY A 44 12.19 -26.39 13.06
N PRO A 45 12.47 -25.59 12.04
CA PRO A 45 12.67 -24.16 12.20
C PRO A 45 11.34 -23.49 12.56
N LEU A 46 11.23 -23.02 13.78
CA LEU A 46 10.09 -22.28 14.30
C LEU A 46 10.57 -20.93 14.84
N ARG A 47 9.75 -19.91 14.71
CA ARG A 47 9.98 -18.59 15.32
C ARG A 47 9.54 -18.61 16.79
N PRO A 48 9.93 -17.64 17.61
CA PRO A 48 9.40 -17.48 18.97
C PRO A 48 7.86 -17.40 19.03
N SER A 49 7.25 -16.85 17.98
CA SER A 49 5.78 -16.78 17.81
C SER A 49 5.11 -18.12 17.43
N GLY A 50 5.88 -19.19 17.23
CA GLY A 50 5.39 -20.50 16.79
C GLY A 50 5.17 -20.64 15.28
N ARG A 51 5.34 -19.58 14.50
CA ARG A 51 5.23 -19.59 13.02
C ARG A 51 6.47 -20.18 12.35
N LYS A 52 6.29 -20.70 11.13
CA LYS A 52 7.41 -21.08 10.28
C LYS A 52 8.11 -19.82 9.73
N PRO A 53 9.40 -19.88 9.35
CA PRO A 53 10.09 -18.75 8.73
C PRO A 53 9.38 -18.15 7.51
N SER A 54 8.69 -18.99 6.77
CA SER A 54 7.98 -18.63 5.54
C SER A 54 6.51 -18.24 5.73
N GLU A 55 6.00 -18.29 6.95
CA GLU A 55 4.60 -18.08 7.27
C GLU A 55 4.34 -16.62 7.64
N ALA A 56 3.35 -15.98 6.98
CA ALA A 56 2.90 -14.64 7.28
C ALA A 56 1.72 -14.64 8.25
N ARG A 57 1.48 -13.52 8.92
CA ARG A 57 0.31 -13.34 9.79
C ARG A 57 -0.93 -13.10 8.94
N PRO A 58 -2.06 -13.74 9.25
CA PRO A 58 -3.33 -13.43 8.57
C PRO A 58 -3.78 -12.02 8.95
N PRO A 59 -4.22 -11.22 7.97
CA PRO A 59 -4.77 -9.90 8.23
C PRO A 59 -6.25 -9.99 8.62
N THR A 60 -6.70 -9.06 9.45
CA THR A 60 -8.11 -8.80 9.72
C THR A 60 -8.43 -7.40 9.20
N VAL A 61 -9.48 -7.26 8.40
CA VAL A 61 -9.88 -6.01 7.77
C VAL A 61 -11.31 -5.68 8.18
N HIS A 62 -11.55 -4.44 8.58
CA HIS A 62 -12.88 -3.89 8.86
C HIS A 62 -12.98 -2.55 8.14
N THR A 63 -13.96 -2.41 7.26
CA THR A 63 -14.21 -1.20 6.48
C THR A 63 -15.35 -0.36 7.09
N GLY A 64 -15.41 0.94 6.72
CA GLY A 64 -16.51 1.81 7.11
C GLY A 64 -16.54 2.23 8.58
N SER A 65 -15.42 2.15 9.31
CA SER A 65 -15.37 2.42 10.75
C SER A 65 -15.39 3.92 11.10
N LEU A 66 -15.05 4.81 10.17
CA LEU A 66 -15.00 6.25 10.38
C LEU A 66 -16.16 6.94 9.66
N THR A 67 -16.91 7.79 10.38
CA THR A 67 -18.14 8.42 9.88
C THR A 67 -17.92 9.72 9.10
N HIS A 68 -16.78 10.39 9.29
CA HIS A 68 -16.47 11.68 8.65
C HIS A 68 -15.47 11.58 7.50
N THR A 69 -15.34 10.41 6.92
CA THR A 69 -14.46 10.13 5.79
C THR A 69 -15.26 9.56 4.62
N HIS A 70 -14.78 9.75 3.41
CA HIS A 70 -15.40 9.16 2.22
C HIS A 70 -15.13 7.65 2.12
N GLY A 71 -14.04 7.19 2.73
CA GLY A 71 -13.70 5.78 2.86
C GLY A 71 -12.82 5.54 4.06
N SER A 72 -12.96 4.39 4.70
CA SER A 72 -12.12 4.06 5.86
C SER A 72 -11.96 2.57 6.03
N ALA A 73 -10.84 2.19 6.64
CA ALA A 73 -10.58 0.81 7.02
C ALA A 73 -9.72 0.74 8.28
N VAL A 74 -9.93 -0.31 9.06
CA VAL A 74 -9.09 -0.71 10.17
C VAL A 74 -8.49 -2.07 9.84
N VAL A 75 -7.17 -2.15 9.82
CA VAL A 75 -6.46 -3.38 9.51
C VAL A 75 -5.58 -3.79 10.68
N ARG A 76 -5.62 -5.05 11.01
CA ARG A 76 -4.77 -5.65 12.03
C ARG A 76 -4.04 -6.87 11.46
N CYS A 77 -2.72 -6.86 11.56
CA CYS A 77 -1.84 -7.98 11.24
C CYS A 77 -1.05 -8.37 12.50
N GLY A 78 -1.52 -9.41 13.21
CA GLY A 78 -0.98 -9.75 14.52
C GLY A 78 -1.14 -8.62 15.53
N ASP A 79 -0.02 -8.10 16.05
CA ASP A 79 -0.02 -6.97 16.99
C ASP A 79 0.15 -5.59 16.33
N THR A 80 0.28 -5.53 15.02
CA THR A 80 0.27 -4.26 14.28
C THR A 80 -1.16 -3.91 13.90
N ALA A 81 -1.62 -2.72 14.28
CA ALA A 81 -2.95 -2.21 13.98
C ALA A 81 -2.87 -0.81 13.38
N VAL A 82 -3.52 -0.62 12.24
CA VAL A 82 -3.53 0.61 11.45
C VAL A 82 -4.95 1.00 11.13
N VAL A 83 -5.26 2.28 11.26
CA VAL A 83 -6.50 2.90 10.81
C VAL A 83 -6.18 3.76 9.61
N CYS A 84 -6.95 3.63 8.55
CA CYS A 84 -6.86 4.49 7.37
C CYS A 84 -8.18 5.22 7.16
N GLY A 85 -8.11 6.53 6.95
CA GLY A 85 -9.24 7.37 6.57
C GLY A 85 -8.92 8.11 5.27
N ILE A 86 -9.87 8.14 4.34
CA ILE A 86 -9.71 8.85 3.07
C ILE A 86 -10.74 9.96 2.97
N ARG A 87 -10.24 11.17 2.73
CA ARG A 87 -11.04 12.37 2.54
C ARG A 87 -10.79 12.93 1.15
N GLY A 88 -11.87 13.12 0.38
CA GLY A 88 -11.81 13.79 -0.92
C GLY A 88 -12.03 15.29 -0.75
N GLU A 89 -11.22 16.10 -1.41
CA GLU A 89 -11.37 17.54 -1.55
C GLU A 89 -11.38 17.90 -3.04
N ILE A 90 -11.98 19.03 -3.39
CA ILE A 90 -12.11 19.45 -4.78
C ILE A 90 -10.97 20.42 -5.12
N LEU A 91 -10.17 20.07 -6.12
CA LEU A 91 -9.16 20.94 -6.71
C LEU A 91 -9.72 21.53 -8.00
N LYS A 92 -9.95 22.85 -8.03
CA LYS A 92 -10.39 23.53 -9.22
C LYS A 92 -9.23 23.71 -10.22
N VAL A 93 -9.55 23.59 -11.49
CA VAL A 93 -8.57 23.82 -12.58
C VAL A 93 -7.96 25.22 -12.49
N GLU A 94 -8.73 26.21 -12.07
CA GLU A 94 -8.29 27.61 -11.90
C GLU A 94 -7.18 27.77 -10.84
N ASP A 95 -7.12 26.88 -9.86
CA ASP A 95 -6.13 26.90 -8.77
C ASP A 95 -4.83 26.16 -9.16
N VAL A 96 -4.81 25.50 -10.32
CA VAL A 96 -3.65 24.72 -10.77
C VAL A 96 -2.70 25.61 -11.55
N ALA A 97 -1.47 25.78 -11.03
CA ALA A 97 -0.41 26.43 -11.78
C ALA A 97 -0.07 25.58 -13.02
N ASP A 98 0.19 26.24 -14.16
CA ASP A 98 0.56 25.59 -15.44
C ASP A 98 -0.48 24.63 -16.03
N TRP A 99 -1.77 24.85 -15.77
CA TRP A 99 -2.84 24.05 -16.37
C TRP A 99 -2.74 23.94 -17.90
N GLU A 100 -2.36 25.03 -18.59
CA GLU A 100 -2.17 25.02 -20.03
C GLU A 100 -1.10 24.02 -20.50
N SER A 101 -0.04 23.83 -19.73
CA SER A 101 1.01 22.86 -20.09
C SER A 101 0.52 21.43 -19.96
N ILE A 102 -0.33 21.15 -18.98
CA ILE A 102 -0.97 19.84 -18.77
C ILE A 102 -1.95 19.55 -19.91
N CYS A 103 -2.78 20.52 -20.31
CA CYS A 103 -3.67 20.39 -21.47
C CYS A 103 -2.90 20.10 -22.76
N ARG A 104 -1.81 20.82 -23.03
CA ARG A 104 -0.96 20.58 -24.22
C ARG A 104 -0.34 19.18 -24.21
N GLN A 105 0.01 18.65 -23.06
CA GLN A 105 0.49 17.26 -22.95
C GLN A 105 -0.61 16.24 -23.26
N ARG A 106 -1.86 16.53 -22.94
CA ARG A 106 -3.02 15.70 -23.32
C ARG A 106 -3.32 15.74 -24.82
N GLU A 107 -3.29 16.93 -25.43
CA GLU A 107 -3.57 17.13 -26.86
C GLU A 107 -2.50 16.56 -27.78
N ASN A 108 -1.24 16.54 -27.36
CA ASN A 108 -0.13 15.99 -28.14
C ASN A 108 -0.09 14.45 -28.20
N ILE A 109 -1.12 13.77 -27.67
CA ILE A 109 -1.24 12.34 -27.82
C ILE A 109 -1.94 12.07 -29.14
N PRO A 110 -1.37 11.22 -30.03
CA PRO A 110 -2.06 10.81 -31.24
C PRO A 110 -3.31 10.03 -30.84
N THR A 111 -4.43 10.73 -30.72
CA THR A 111 -5.74 10.13 -30.84
C THR A 111 -5.77 9.53 -32.23
N GLY A 112 -5.53 8.23 -32.32
CA GLY A 112 -5.59 7.52 -33.59
C GLY A 112 -7.01 7.48 -34.15
N SER A 113 -7.45 8.61 -34.69
CA SER A 113 -8.53 8.69 -35.66
C SER A 113 -7.89 8.96 -37.02
N GLU A 114 -8.11 8.04 -37.93
CA GLU A 114 -7.79 8.12 -39.37
C GLU A 114 -6.40 7.65 -39.80
N SER A 115 -6.22 6.35 -39.87
CA SER A 115 -5.68 5.74 -41.10
C SER A 115 -6.20 4.31 -41.22
N THR A 116 -7.04 4.15 -42.21
CA THR A 116 -7.41 2.92 -42.91
C THR A 116 -6.20 2.04 -43.11
N THR A 117 -6.19 0.85 -42.55
CA THR A 117 -5.76 -0.40 -43.15
C THR A 117 -5.63 -1.52 -42.13
N GLU A 118 -6.47 -2.55 -42.32
CA GLU A 118 -6.37 -3.98 -42.00
C GLU A 118 -6.25 -4.44 -40.52
N PRO A 119 -7.08 -5.40 -40.10
CA PRO A 119 -7.17 -5.91 -38.72
C PRO A 119 -6.24 -7.12 -38.55
N HIS A 120 -5.04 -6.89 -38.03
CA HIS A 120 -4.21 -7.97 -37.49
C HIS A 120 -3.24 -7.43 -36.46
N ASP A 121 -3.70 -7.34 -35.17
CA ASP A 121 -2.80 -7.52 -34.03
C ASP A 121 -3.52 -7.29 -32.69
N THR A 122 -3.69 -8.36 -31.95
CA THR A 122 -4.09 -8.37 -30.53
C THR A 122 -3.09 -7.63 -29.64
N THR A 123 -1.88 -7.40 -30.10
CA THR A 123 -0.78 -6.71 -29.41
C THR A 123 -1.03 -5.20 -29.27
N THR A 124 -1.78 -4.60 -30.19
CA THR A 124 -2.04 -3.15 -30.23
C THR A 124 -2.97 -2.66 -29.10
N GLU A 125 -3.94 -3.45 -28.70
CA GLU A 125 -4.92 -3.06 -27.66
C GLU A 125 -4.29 -3.03 -26.25
N GLU A 126 -3.46 -4.02 -25.94
CA GLU A 126 -2.77 -4.06 -24.65
C GLU A 126 -1.72 -2.94 -24.52
N GLU A 127 -1.03 -2.62 -25.61
CA GLU A 127 -0.08 -1.51 -25.63
C GLU A 127 -0.78 -0.16 -25.46
N LYS A 128 -1.90 0.09 -26.12
CA LYS A 128 -2.73 1.28 -25.97
C LYS A 128 -3.22 1.41 -24.51
N LYS A 129 -3.73 0.34 -23.92
CA LYS A 129 -4.17 0.31 -22.52
C LYS A 129 -3.02 0.61 -21.55
N ARG A 130 -1.83 0.07 -21.82
CA ARG A 130 -0.63 0.33 -21.02
C ARG A 130 -0.16 1.77 -21.12
N GLN A 131 -0.25 2.35 -22.31
CA GLN A 131 0.14 3.75 -22.55
C GLN A 131 -0.83 4.71 -21.85
N ARG A 132 -2.16 4.47 -21.94
CA ARG A 132 -3.18 5.24 -21.23
C ARG A 132 -2.94 5.19 -19.70
N ARG A 133 -2.73 4.02 -19.11
CA ARG A 133 -2.43 3.89 -17.67
C ARG A 133 -1.19 4.67 -17.22
N LYS A 134 -0.15 4.73 -18.05
CA LYS A 134 1.05 5.52 -17.74
C LYS A 134 0.75 7.01 -17.74
N GLN A 135 -0.08 7.44 -18.66
CA GLN A 135 -0.50 8.83 -18.79
C GLN A 135 -1.37 9.24 -17.62
N ASP A 136 -2.39 8.46 -17.29
CA ASP A 136 -3.26 8.68 -16.13
C ASP A 136 -2.44 8.84 -14.84
N THR A 137 -1.45 7.98 -14.66
CA THR A 137 -0.55 8.06 -13.50
C THR A 137 0.33 9.31 -13.52
N ALA A 138 0.80 9.71 -14.68
CA ALA A 138 1.60 10.95 -14.81
C ALA A 138 0.75 12.19 -14.48
N GLU A 139 -0.50 12.24 -14.94
CA GLU A 139 -1.43 13.33 -14.64
C GLU A 139 -1.79 13.37 -13.16
N ILE A 140 -2.13 12.21 -12.55
CA ILE A 140 -2.38 12.08 -11.11
C ILE A 140 -1.17 12.58 -10.30
N SER A 141 0.05 12.25 -10.74
CA SER A 141 1.28 12.66 -10.08
C SER A 141 1.57 14.15 -10.22
N ASN A 142 1.36 14.71 -11.41
CA ASN A 142 1.60 16.13 -11.69
C ASN A 142 0.61 17.04 -10.94
N LEU A 143 -0.64 16.60 -10.79
CA LEU A 143 -1.68 17.31 -10.06
C LEU A 143 -1.68 17.00 -8.55
N HIS A 144 -0.81 16.10 -8.09
CA HIS A 144 -0.77 15.65 -6.70
C HIS A 144 -2.13 15.22 -6.14
N LEU A 145 -2.92 14.47 -6.92
CA LEU A 145 -4.27 14.09 -6.54
C LEU A 145 -4.31 13.04 -5.41
N LEU A 146 -3.20 12.38 -5.10
CA LEU A 146 -3.10 11.40 -4.03
C LEU A 146 -2.07 11.86 -3.01
N VAL A 147 -2.52 12.21 -1.82
CA VAL A 147 -1.69 12.75 -0.74
C VAL A 147 -1.72 11.81 0.46
N PRO A 148 -0.78 10.85 0.55
CA PRO A 148 -0.67 9.99 1.71
C PRO A 148 0.03 10.71 2.86
N ASN A 149 -0.51 10.56 4.06
CA ASN A 149 0.06 11.02 5.31
C ASN A 149 0.07 9.88 6.32
N ILE A 150 1.19 9.70 7.04
CA ILE A 150 1.34 8.62 8.01
C ILE A 150 1.71 9.20 9.36
N ASP A 151 0.91 8.88 10.34
CA ASP A 151 1.17 9.21 11.73
C ASP A 151 1.42 7.94 12.56
N LEU A 152 2.53 7.93 13.28
CA LEU A 152 2.85 6.92 14.26
C LEU A 152 2.39 7.44 15.63
N ALA A 153 1.22 6.99 16.06
CA ALA A 153 0.62 7.44 17.31
C ALA A 153 1.58 7.29 18.49
N THR A 154 1.53 8.24 19.39
CA THR A 154 2.23 8.17 20.67
C THR A 154 1.89 6.87 21.40
N GLY A 155 2.90 6.08 21.71
CA GLY A 155 2.71 4.80 22.38
C GLY A 155 2.39 3.62 21.45
N CYS A 156 2.33 3.81 20.11
CA CYS A 156 2.20 2.69 19.17
C CYS A 156 3.39 1.73 19.26
N SER A 157 4.55 2.24 19.64
CA SER A 157 5.77 1.49 19.95
C SER A 157 6.54 2.24 21.06
N PRO A 158 7.35 1.54 21.89
CA PRO A 158 8.18 2.18 22.91
C PRO A 158 9.14 3.24 22.38
N ALA A 159 9.46 3.22 21.10
CA ALA A 159 10.34 4.19 20.44
C ALA A 159 9.64 5.52 20.08
N HIS A 160 8.30 5.56 20.09
CA HIS A 160 7.53 6.73 19.66
C HIS A 160 7.01 7.50 20.89
N LEU A 161 7.77 8.54 21.25
CA LEU A 161 7.44 9.42 22.38
C LEU A 161 6.57 10.60 21.91
N PRO A 162 5.75 11.20 22.81
CA PRO A 162 5.00 12.41 22.50
C PRO A 162 5.97 13.58 22.29
N THR A 163 5.53 14.58 21.52
CA THR A 163 6.21 15.87 21.37
C THR A 163 7.45 15.91 20.46
N GLY A 164 7.58 15.01 19.49
CA GLY A 164 8.64 15.09 18.48
C GLY A 164 8.12 15.45 17.08
N PRO A 165 9.00 15.92 16.17
CA PRO A 165 8.68 15.97 14.75
C PRO A 165 8.43 14.55 14.24
N PRO A 166 7.79 14.39 13.05
CA PRO A 166 7.58 13.07 12.44
C PRO A 166 8.88 12.27 12.40
N SER A 167 8.84 11.04 12.92
CA SER A 167 10.03 10.18 12.98
C SER A 167 10.56 9.86 11.57
N LEU A 168 11.84 9.55 11.45
CA LEU A 168 12.44 9.12 10.18
C LEU A 168 11.69 7.89 9.62
N GLN A 169 11.20 7.01 10.49
CA GLN A 169 10.41 5.85 10.10
C GLN A 169 9.08 6.27 9.46
N ALA A 170 8.36 7.24 10.02
CA ALA A 170 7.11 7.76 9.45
C ALA A 170 7.38 8.39 8.08
N GLN A 171 8.40 9.24 7.96
CA GLN A 171 8.78 9.88 6.69
C GLN A 171 9.16 8.86 5.61
N THR A 172 9.93 7.83 5.99
CA THR A 172 10.33 6.76 5.06
C THR A 172 9.11 5.95 4.60
N LEU A 173 8.19 5.61 5.50
CA LEU A 173 6.95 4.91 5.17
C LEU A 173 6.07 5.75 4.25
N THR A 174 5.89 7.04 4.55
CA THR A 174 5.13 7.97 3.69
C THR A 174 5.71 8.02 2.29
N HIS A 175 7.04 8.17 2.17
CA HIS A 175 7.71 8.19 0.87
C HIS A 175 7.55 6.86 0.10
N ARG A 176 7.69 5.72 0.78
CA ARG A 176 7.51 4.39 0.17
C ARG A 176 6.08 4.17 -0.33
N ILE A 177 5.07 4.56 0.46
CA ILE A 177 3.66 4.47 0.09
C ILE A 177 3.36 5.41 -1.07
N HIS A 178 3.79 6.67 -0.99
CA HIS A 178 3.65 7.64 -2.07
C HIS A 178 4.24 7.11 -3.39
N THR A 179 5.47 6.61 -3.34
CA THR A 179 6.13 6.07 -4.54
C THR A 179 5.38 4.86 -5.09
N LEU A 180 4.88 3.96 -4.24
CA LEU A 180 4.13 2.79 -4.70
C LEU A 180 2.78 3.18 -5.30
N LEU A 181 2.06 4.14 -4.71
CA LEU A 181 0.81 4.70 -5.26
C LEU A 181 0.99 5.21 -6.69
N HIS A 182 2.06 6.00 -6.92
CA HIS A 182 2.33 6.59 -8.22
C HIS A 182 2.95 5.62 -9.25
N THR A 183 3.48 4.46 -8.83
CA THR A 183 4.05 3.47 -9.75
C THR A 183 3.10 2.31 -10.05
N SER A 184 2.06 2.14 -9.27
CA SER A 184 1.17 0.97 -9.35
C SER A 184 0.03 1.10 -10.35
N HIS A 185 -0.25 2.29 -10.87
CA HIS A 185 -1.41 2.55 -11.73
C HIS A 185 -2.75 2.10 -11.11
N LEU A 186 -2.87 2.31 -9.79
CA LEU A 186 -3.99 1.79 -9.00
C LEU A 186 -5.33 2.45 -9.34
N LEU A 187 -5.33 3.75 -9.63
CA LEU A 187 -6.52 4.54 -9.91
C LEU A 187 -6.55 5.04 -11.35
N ASN A 188 -7.74 5.15 -11.92
CA ASN A 188 -7.99 5.83 -13.17
C ASN A 188 -8.24 7.31 -12.91
N ILE A 189 -7.72 8.16 -13.76
CA ILE A 189 -7.95 9.61 -13.68
C ILE A 189 -9.42 9.96 -13.89
N ASP A 190 -10.13 9.20 -14.74
CA ASP A 190 -11.54 9.42 -15.10
C ASP A 190 -12.46 9.37 -13.86
N ASP A 191 -12.10 8.58 -12.83
CA ASP A 191 -12.87 8.49 -11.59
C ASP A 191 -12.71 9.73 -10.70
N LEU A 192 -11.65 10.51 -10.93
CA LEU A 192 -11.32 11.71 -10.16
C LEU A 192 -11.71 13.02 -10.88
N GLN A 193 -12.12 12.96 -12.14
CA GLN A 193 -12.49 14.14 -12.93
C GLN A 193 -13.90 14.61 -12.63
N ILE A 194 -14.08 15.95 -12.60
CA ILE A 194 -15.36 16.63 -12.44
C ILE A 194 -15.61 17.44 -13.68
N TRP A 195 -16.68 17.12 -14.39
CA TRP A 195 -17.04 17.69 -15.67
C TRP A 195 -18.05 18.82 -15.53
N SER A 196 -18.02 19.79 -16.44
CA SER A 196 -19.13 20.73 -16.61
C SER A 196 -20.30 20.00 -17.25
N LEU A 197 -21.50 20.14 -16.68
CA LEU A 197 -22.71 19.71 -17.37
C LEU A 197 -22.97 20.68 -18.51
N PRO A 198 -23.24 20.19 -19.74
CA PRO A 198 -23.74 21.05 -20.79
C PRO A 198 -25.08 21.66 -20.33
N PRO A 199 -25.34 22.94 -20.60
CA PRO A 199 -26.63 23.53 -20.26
C PRO A 199 -27.77 22.71 -20.88
N PRO A 200 -28.87 22.51 -20.14
CA PRO A 200 -30.00 21.76 -20.67
C PRO A 200 -30.45 22.43 -21.96
N PRO A 201 -30.78 21.66 -23.03
CA PRO A 201 -31.28 22.22 -24.25
C PRO A 201 -32.46 23.14 -23.91
N SER A 202 -32.30 24.45 -24.22
CA SER A 202 -33.35 25.42 -23.98
C SER A 202 -34.61 24.91 -24.69
N SER A 203 -35.62 24.51 -23.91
CA SER A 203 -36.90 24.12 -24.43
C SER A 203 -37.40 25.27 -25.32
N PRO A 204 -37.79 25.01 -26.58
CA PRO A 204 -38.27 26.06 -27.43
C PRO A 204 -39.48 26.73 -26.75
N ALA A 205 -39.32 28.03 -26.46
CA ALA A 205 -40.44 28.82 -25.95
C ALA A 205 -41.63 28.63 -26.87
N PRO A 206 -42.88 28.50 -26.36
CA PRO A 206 -44.06 28.36 -27.20
C PRO A 206 -44.19 29.62 -28.09
N GLN A 207 -43.87 29.48 -29.37
CA GLN A 207 -44.10 30.52 -30.34
C GLN A 207 -45.59 30.70 -30.52
N SER A 208 -46.15 31.74 -29.88
CA SER A 208 -47.42 32.32 -30.27
C SER A 208 -47.11 33.58 -31.09
N GLY A 209 -47.36 33.51 -32.39
CA GLY A 209 -47.39 34.71 -33.22
C GLY A 209 -46.72 34.53 -34.58
N MET A 210 -47.56 34.49 -35.60
CA MET A 210 -47.23 34.63 -37.02
C MET A 210 -46.34 35.83 -37.25
N ASP A 211 -45.22 35.67 -38.01
CA ASP A 211 -45.06 36.40 -39.26
C ASP A 211 -43.75 35.98 -39.98
N GLU A 212 -43.84 36.15 -41.28
CA GLU A 212 -43.02 35.67 -42.38
C GLU A 212 -41.50 35.95 -42.36
N ALA A 213 -40.79 34.97 -42.92
CA ALA A 213 -39.60 35.09 -43.76
C ALA A 213 -38.40 35.89 -43.24
N GLN A 214 -37.40 35.14 -42.76
CA GLN A 214 -36.02 35.32 -43.24
C GLN A 214 -35.22 34.02 -42.95
N GLU A 215 -34.80 33.36 -44.03
CA GLU A 215 -33.76 32.35 -44.08
C GLU A 215 -32.42 32.97 -43.65
N ASP A 216 -32.10 32.87 -42.40
CA ASP A 216 -30.72 32.89 -41.93
C ASP A 216 -30.60 31.72 -40.94
N THR A 217 -30.20 30.58 -41.49
CA THR A 217 -29.82 29.36 -40.74
C THR A 217 -28.57 29.73 -39.96
N GLU A 218 -28.74 30.27 -38.75
CA GLU A 218 -27.66 30.25 -37.76
C GLU A 218 -27.27 28.80 -37.52
N PRO A 219 -25.95 28.47 -37.55
CA PRO A 219 -25.53 27.08 -37.35
C PRO A 219 -25.92 26.67 -35.95
N LEU A 220 -26.55 25.49 -35.85
CA LEU A 220 -26.83 24.78 -34.62
C LEU A 220 -25.71 25.08 -33.61
N GLU A 221 -26.09 25.72 -32.49
CA GLU A 221 -25.19 25.92 -31.36
C GLU A 221 -24.42 24.62 -31.15
N LYS A 222 -23.12 24.66 -31.39
CA LYS A 222 -22.22 23.57 -31.08
C LYS A 222 -22.50 23.21 -29.63
N MET A 223 -23.10 22.06 -29.38
CA MET A 223 -23.23 21.52 -28.03
C MET A 223 -21.84 21.63 -27.41
N ALA A 224 -21.72 22.48 -26.40
CA ALA A 224 -20.45 22.70 -25.73
C ALA A 224 -19.89 21.35 -25.32
N GLU A 225 -18.71 21.03 -25.80
CA GLU A 225 -18.07 19.78 -25.43
C GLU A 225 -17.88 19.77 -23.90
N PRO A 226 -18.11 18.63 -23.24
CA PRO A 226 -17.93 18.53 -21.80
C PRO A 226 -16.45 18.86 -21.45
N GLU A 227 -16.27 19.86 -20.61
CA GLU A 227 -14.95 20.35 -20.19
C GLU A 227 -14.69 19.97 -18.74
N ILE A 228 -13.44 19.58 -18.44
CA ILE A 228 -13.03 19.27 -17.06
C ILE A 228 -12.81 20.59 -16.32
N LYS A 229 -13.52 20.80 -15.22
CA LYS A 229 -13.45 22.01 -14.40
C LYS A 229 -12.79 21.81 -13.04
N ALA A 230 -12.75 20.56 -12.55
CA ALA A 230 -12.13 20.26 -11.27
C ALA A 230 -11.72 18.78 -11.18
N TYR A 231 -10.96 18.46 -10.15
CA TYR A 231 -10.53 17.11 -9.80
C TYR A 231 -10.80 16.83 -8.32
N TRP A 232 -11.04 15.55 -8.02
CA TRP A 232 -10.99 15.06 -6.65
C TRP A 232 -9.54 14.82 -6.23
N THR A 233 -9.11 15.46 -5.16
CA THR A 233 -7.84 15.20 -4.47
C THR A 233 -8.13 14.34 -3.25
N LEU A 234 -7.45 13.20 -3.13
CA LEU A 234 -7.64 12.25 -2.04
C LEU A 234 -6.54 12.41 -0.99
N TYR A 235 -6.91 12.88 0.19
CA TYR A 235 -6.05 12.88 1.38
C TYR A 235 -6.21 11.55 2.09
N ILE A 236 -5.11 10.81 2.22
CA ILE A 236 -5.08 9.45 2.76
C ILE A 236 -4.31 9.49 4.08
N ASP A 237 -5.04 9.51 5.18
CA ASP A 237 -4.46 9.56 6.52
C ASP A 237 -4.36 8.14 7.10
N LEU A 238 -3.16 7.73 7.45
CA LEU A 238 -2.84 6.43 8.04
C LEU A 238 -2.32 6.63 9.46
N LEU A 239 -3.04 6.11 10.44
CA LEU A 239 -2.69 6.19 11.86
C LEU A 239 -2.34 4.79 12.39
N PHE A 240 -1.11 4.63 12.88
CA PHE A 240 -0.69 3.42 13.59
C PHE A 240 -1.10 3.49 15.06
N ILE A 241 -2.01 2.63 15.48
CA ILE A 241 -2.40 2.47 16.89
C ILE A 241 -1.37 1.62 17.62
N SER A 242 -0.91 0.54 16.98
CA SER A 242 0.08 -0.37 17.51
C SER A 242 1.01 -0.81 16.38
N LEU A 243 2.31 -0.90 16.67
CA LEU A 243 3.35 -1.26 15.71
C LEU A 243 4.23 -2.37 16.24
N SER A 244 4.15 -3.54 15.62
CA SER A 244 4.97 -4.72 15.92
C SER A 244 5.45 -5.38 14.62
N GLY A 245 6.34 -4.66 13.89
CA GLY A 245 6.92 -5.10 12.62
C GLY A 245 5.97 -5.03 11.42
N SER A 246 6.51 -5.24 10.22
CA SER A 246 5.80 -5.21 8.92
C SER A 246 4.90 -3.98 8.74
N ALA A 247 5.39 -2.82 9.13
CA ALA A 247 4.64 -1.56 9.05
C ALA A 247 4.15 -1.26 7.64
N PHE A 248 5.02 -1.43 6.64
CA PHE A 248 4.71 -1.12 5.25
C PHE A 248 3.58 -1.98 4.68
N ASP A 249 3.62 -3.30 4.93
CA ASP A 249 2.62 -4.23 4.41
C ASP A 249 1.24 -3.93 5.02
N THR A 250 1.19 -3.72 6.34
CA THR A 250 -0.08 -3.46 7.05
C THR A 250 -0.67 -2.11 6.66
N ALA A 251 0.16 -1.05 6.53
CA ALA A 251 -0.29 0.26 6.07
C ALA A 251 -0.82 0.22 4.65
N TRP A 252 -0.14 -0.52 3.76
CA TRP A 252 -0.57 -0.67 2.38
C TRP A 252 -1.91 -1.39 2.26
N LEU A 253 -2.11 -2.45 3.05
CA LEU A 253 -3.40 -3.14 3.08
C LEU A 253 -4.53 -2.25 3.62
N ALA A 254 -4.25 -1.45 4.67
CA ALA A 254 -5.22 -0.51 5.21
C ALA A 254 -5.62 0.56 4.19
N LEU A 255 -4.65 1.05 3.41
CA LEU A 255 -4.87 1.98 2.31
C LEU A 255 -5.73 1.36 1.21
N LEU A 256 -5.41 0.14 0.76
CA LEU A 256 -6.19 -0.56 -0.26
C LEU A 256 -7.63 -0.81 0.19
N ALA A 257 -7.82 -1.27 1.43
CA ALA A 257 -9.15 -1.52 1.99
C ALA A 257 -9.97 -0.23 2.13
N ALA A 258 -9.31 0.88 2.52
CA ALA A 258 -9.97 2.18 2.59
C ALA A 258 -10.34 2.70 1.21
N LEU A 259 -9.46 2.59 0.19
CA LEU A 259 -9.75 2.96 -1.19
C LEU A 259 -10.90 2.15 -1.79
N HIS A 260 -10.95 0.86 -1.51
CA HIS A 260 -12.06 0.00 -1.95
C HIS A 260 -13.41 0.41 -1.34
N ASN A 261 -13.38 0.99 -0.15
CA ASN A 261 -14.57 1.48 0.56
C ASN A 261 -14.92 2.94 0.24
N VAL A 262 -14.13 3.66 -0.56
CA VAL A 262 -14.38 5.07 -0.87
C VAL A 262 -15.67 5.23 -1.68
N ARG A 263 -16.50 6.18 -1.24
CA ARG A 263 -17.68 6.64 -1.95
C ARG A 263 -17.61 8.16 -2.10
N LEU A 264 -17.27 8.63 -3.29
CA LEU A 264 -17.25 10.04 -3.59
C LEU A 264 -18.64 10.52 -4.00
N PRO A 265 -19.13 11.65 -3.48
CA PRO A 265 -20.38 12.22 -3.94
C PRO A 265 -20.27 12.59 -5.42
N ASN A 266 -21.35 12.48 -6.18
CA ASN A 266 -21.35 12.94 -7.56
C ASN A 266 -21.23 14.46 -7.57
N ALA A 267 -20.12 14.96 -8.13
CA ALA A 267 -19.83 16.36 -8.24
C ALA A 267 -19.95 16.81 -9.70
N TYR A 268 -20.50 18.00 -9.92
CA TYR A 268 -20.64 18.63 -11.22
C TYR A 268 -20.38 20.13 -11.10
N HIS A 269 -19.89 20.73 -12.15
CA HIS A 269 -19.70 22.17 -12.21
C HIS A 269 -20.99 22.83 -12.71
N ASP A 270 -21.53 23.74 -11.90
CA ASP A 270 -22.70 24.54 -12.25
C ASP A 270 -22.21 25.81 -12.94
N THR A 271 -22.68 26.04 -14.18
CA THR A 271 -22.31 27.19 -15.00
C THR A 271 -22.92 28.48 -14.47
N ASP A 272 -24.10 28.43 -13.83
CA ASP A 272 -24.81 29.60 -13.34
C ASP A 272 -24.13 30.19 -12.10
N THR A 273 -23.66 29.34 -11.20
CA THR A 273 -22.99 29.78 -9.97
C THR A 273 -21.46 29.77 -10.09
N SER A 274 -20.91 29.29 -11.23
CA SER A 274 -19.46 29.09 -11.44
C SER A 274 -18.80 28.33 -10.29
N SER A 275 -19.50 27.39 -9.72
CA SER A 275 -19.05 26.61 -8.57
C SER A 275 -19.26 25.11 -8.79
N VAL A 276 -18.45 24.31 -8.10
CA VAL A 276 -18.63 22.85 -8.07
C VAL A 276 -19.62 22.50 -6.97
N LEU A 277 -20.71 21.84 -7.37
CA LEU A 277 -21.76 21.37 -6.49
C LEU A 277 -21.67 19.82 -6.35
N CYS A 278 -21.96 19.35 -5.17
CA CYS A 278 -22.04 17.90 -4.89
C CYS A 278 -23.50 17.50 -4.67
N SER A 279 -23.89 16.36 -5.23
CA SER A 279 -25.21 15.77 -4.95
C SER A 279 -25.35 15.45 -3.46
N PRO A 280 -26.44 15.87 -2.81
CA PRO A 280 -26.72 15.53 -1.42
C PRO A 280 -27.18 14.06 -1.24
N LEU A 281 -27.44 13.35 -2.33
CA LEU A 281 -27.95 11.99 -2.31
C LEU A 281 -26.81 10.98 -2.25
N THR A 282 -26.80 10.17 -1.21
CA THR A 282 -25.83 9.06 -1.07
C THR A 282 -25.98 7.99 -2.15
N SER A 283 -27.18 7.87 -2.77
CA SER A 283 -27.42 6.95 -3.88
C SER A 283 -26.61 7.27 -5.13
N ASP A 284 -26.25 8.54 -5.30
CA ASP A 284 -25.53 9.04 -6.49
C ASP A 284 -24.01 8.97 -6.31
N SER A 285 -23.54 8.48 -5.16
CA SER A 285 -22.12 8.37 -4.89
C SER A 285 -21.44 7.35 -5.82
N LYS A 286 -20.24 7.70 -6.30
CA LYS A 286 -19.41 6.87 -7.15
C LYS A 286 -18.37 6.12 -6.32
N ASN A 287 -18.22 4.84 -6.57
CA ASN A 287 -17.12 4.05 -6.04
C ASN A 287 -15.90 4.24 -6.94
N LEU A 288 -14.71 4.14 -6.36
CA LEU A 288 -13.46 4.13 -7.13
C LEU A 288 -13.22 2.75 -7.76
N ASN A 289 -12.82 2.74 -9.02
CA ASN A 289 -12.40 1.52 -9.70
C ASN A 289 -10.91 1.31 -9.52
N LEU A 290 -10.54 0.31 -8.71
CA LEU A 290 -9.15 -0.03 -8.49
C LEU A 290 -8.64 -0.97 -9.59
N ASN A 291 -7.59 -0.54 -10.28
CA ASN A 291 -6.85 -1.39 -11.22
C ASN A 291 -5.78 -2.17 -10.46
N ASP A 292 -5.18 -3.16 -11.10
CA ASP A 292 -3.98 -3.91 -10.69
C ASP A 292 -3.58 -3.70 -9.21
N ILE A 293 -4.26 -4.39 -8.29
CA ILE A 293 -4.02 -4.28 -6.85
C ILE A 293 -2.64 -4.89 -6.53
N PRO A 294 -1.60 -4.08 -6.27
CA PRO A 294 -0.28 -4.58 -5.93
C PRO A 294 -0.22 -4.92 -4.43
N ILE A 295 0.32 -6.09 -4.12
CA ILE A 295 0.47 -6.55 -2.74
C ILE A 295 1.95 -6.69 -2.39
N PRO A 296 2.41 -6.05 -1.31
CA PRO A 296 3.76 -6.17 -0.81
C PRO A 296 3.93 -7.42 0.06
N LEU A 297 5.13 -7.96 0.03
CA LEU A 297 5.63 -8.97 0.94
C LEU A 297 6.96 -8.51 1.49
N SER A 298 6.99 -8.09 2.75
CA SER A 298 8.23 -7.74 3.43
C SER A 298 8.89 -8.99 4.02
N PHE A 299 10.22 -9.03 3.91
CA PHE A 299 11.05 -10.12 4.41
C PHE A 299 12.34 -9.58 5.03
N GLY A 300 12.91 -10.34 5.96
CA GLY A 300 14.22 -10.05 6.53
C GLY A 300 15.16 -11.23 6.40
N VAL A 301 16.45 -10.93 6.38
CA VAL A 301 17.52 -11.93 6.37
C VAL A 301 18.20 -11.91 7.72
N PHE A 302 18.05 -13.00 8.45
CA PHE A 302 18.69 -13.23 9.72
C PHE A 302 19.89 -14.18 9.55
N HIS A 303 21.01 -13.81 10.15
CA HIS A 303 22.21 -14.65 10.22
C HIS A 303 22.42 -15.07 11.66
N GLY A 304 22.23 -16.36 11.94
CA GLY A 304 22.51 -16.93 13.26
C GLY A 304 24.02 -16.87 13.56
N GLU A 305 24.38 -16.51 14.80
CA GLU A 305 25.74 -16.62 15.30
C GLU A 305 26.06 -18.12 15.50
N GLY A 306 26.87 -18.67 14.60
CA GLY A 306 27.48 -19.97 14.81
C GLY A 306 28.73 -19.80 15.69
N GLU A 307 28.87 -20.55 16.78
CA GLU A 307 30.14 -20.71 17.48
C GLU A 307 31.18 -21.27 16.52
N GLY A 308 32.16 -20.43 16.11
CA GLY A 308 33.24 -20.87 15.24
C GLY A 308 33.96 -19.70 14.54
N GLY A 309 34.60 -18.84 15.32
CA GLY A 309 35.62 -17.93 14.79
C GLY A 309 36.84 -18.72 14.32
N ALA A 310 36.85 -19.14 13.06
CA ALA A 310 38.05 -19.37 12.24
C ALA A 310 37.55 -19.70 10.81
N LYS A 311 38.12 -19.03 9.86
CA LYS A 311 38.04 -19.15 8.40
C LYS A 311 37.65 -20.58 7.93
N GLY A 312 36.38 -20.81 7.65
CA GLY A 312 35.95 -22.07 7.06
C GLY A 312 34.51 -22.43 7.51
N GLU A 313 33.56 -22.30 6.59
CA GLU A 313 32.23 -22.91 6.61
C GLU A 313 31.53 -23.02 7.98
N GLY A 314 31.41 -21.92 8.69
CA GLY A 314 30.63 -21.83 9.92
C GLY A 314 29.14 -22.05 9.62
N LYS A 315 28.54 -23.06 10.21
CA LYS A 315 27.11 -23.36 10.19
C LYS A 315 26.26 -22.30 10.94
N GLY A 316 26.55 -21.03 10.71
CA GLY A 316 25.63 -19.94 11.00
C GLY A 316 24.55 -19.98 9.94
N GLY A 317 23.38 -20.57 10.22
CA GLY A 317 22.31 -20.69 9.28
C GLY A 317 21.84 -19.31 8.82
N LYS A 318 21.72 -19.12 7.50
CA LYS A 318 21.04 -17.99 6.91
C LYS A 318 19.55 -18.31 6.87
N TRP A 319 18.74 -17.44 7.43
CA TRP A 319 17.30 -17.60 7.50
C TRP A 319 16.60 -16.41 6.82
N ILE A 320 15.62 -16.71 5.99
CA ILE A 320 14.75 -15.70 5.40
C ILE A 320 13.40 -15.75 6.13
N LEU A 321 13.06 -14.68 6.84
CA LEU A 321 11.85 -14.52 7.61
C LEU A 321 10.88 -13.64 6.83
N VAL A 322 9.69 -14.16 6.55
CA VAL A 322 8.61 -13.42 5.88
C VAL A 322 7.70 -12.80 6.95
N ASP A 323 7.26 -11.57 6.75
CA ASP A 323 6.36 -10.87 7.68
C ASP A 323 6.90 -10.89 9.12
N MET A 324 7.98 -10.17 9.34
CA MET A 324 8.68 -10.11 10.61
C MET A 324 7.84 -9.37 11.67
N ASP A 325 7.96 -9.83 12.91
CA ASP A 325 7.51 -9.04 14.06
C ASP A 325 8.58 -8.01 14.47
N GLY A 326 8.24 -7.11 15.41
CA GLY A 326 9.15 -6.04 15.84
C GLY A 326 10.44 -6.55 16.50
N PHE A 327 10.41 -7.74 17.14
CA PHE A 327 11.59 -8.37 17.70
C PHE A 327 12.51 -8.91 16.60
N GLU A 328 11.96 -9.61 15.62
CA GLU A 328 12.69 -10.18 14.48
C GLU A 328 13.26 -9.09 13.57
N GLU A 329 12.48 -8.01 13.32
CA GLU A 329 12.91 -6.88 12.50
C GLU A 329 14.16 -6.19 13.06
N GLY A 330 14.24 -6.05 14.39
CA GLY A 330 15.42 -5.50 15.07
C GLY A 330 16.67 -6.36 14.98
N LEU A 331 16.53 -7.65 14.66
CA LEU A 331 17.66 -8.60 14.56
C LEU A 331 18.09 -8.87 13.12
N CYS A 332 17.23 -8.62 12.15
CA CYS A 332 17.56 -8.80 10.75
C CYS A 332 18.52 -7.72 10.27
N LYS A 333 19.64 -8.13 9.69
CA LYS A 333 20.64 -7.21 9.10
C LYS A 333 20.16 -6.64 7.77
N GLU A 334 19.23 -7.31 7.14
CA GLU A 334 18.64 -6.92 5.87
C GLU A 334 17.13 -7.02 5.93
N VAL A 335 16.51 -6.03 5.35
CA VAL A 335 15.07 -6.00 5.13
C VAL A 335 14.84 -5.73 3.64
N GLY A 336 13.92 -6.47 3.07
CA GLY A 336 13.49 -6.26 1.69
C GLY A 336 11.99 -6.39 1.56
N THR A 337 11.47 -5.87 0.46
CA THR A 337 10.05 -5.96 0.11
C THR A 337 9.94 -6.31 -1.37
N VAL A 338 9.09 -7.28 -1.67
CA VAL A 338 8.71 -7.65 -3.03
C VAL A 338 7.25 -7.28 -3.21
N VAL A 339 6.93 -6.49 -4.24
CA VAL A 339 5.56 -6.11 -4.57
C VAL A 339 5.13 -6.83 -5.84
N VAL A 340 4.01 -7.52 -5.76
CA VAL A 340 3.46 -8.31 -6.88
C VAL A 340 2.08 -7.79 -7.24
N GLY A 341 1.89 -7.47 -8.52
CA GLY A 341 0.64 -7.04 -9.11
C GLY A 341 -0.13 -8.16 -9.79
N GLU A 342 -1.09 -7.78 -10.61
CA GLU A 342 -1.95 -8.68 -11.36
C GLU A 342 -1.15 -9.64 -12.26
N GLY A 343 -1.63 -10.87 -12.38
CA GLY A 343 -0.93 -11.92 -13.15
C GLY A 343 0.40 -12.37 -12.54
N GLY A 344 0.69 -12.02 -11.28
CA GLY A 344 1.95 -12.39 -10.62
C GLY A 344 3.17 -11.60 -11.12
N ARG A 345 2.95 -10.47 -11.79
CA ARG A 345 4.02 -9.57 -12.25
C ARG A 345 4.67 -8.87 -11.06
N VAL A 346 6.00 -8.89 -11.01
CA VAL A 346 6.75 -8.12 -10.02
C VAL A 346 6.71 -6.64 -10.42
N VAL A 347 6.10 -5.82 -9.57
CA VAL A 347 5.98 -4.37 -9.77
C VAL A 347 7.22 -3.66 -9.21
N ARG A 348 7.65 -4.06 -8.01
CA ARG A 348 8.76 -3.41 -7.31
C ARG A 348 9.52 -4.40 -6.44
N VAL A 349 10.82 -4.23 -6.36
CA VAL A 349 11.68 -4.92 -5.40
C VAL A 349 12.50 -3.87 -4.69
N GLU A 350 12.39 -3.82 -3.38
CA GLU A 350 13.22 -2.99 -2.51
C GLU A 350 14.08 -3.90 -1.64
N LYS A 351 15.33 -3.54 -1.46
CA LYS A 351 16.27 -4.24 -0.59
C LYS A 351 17.19 -3.25 0.08
N GLY A 352 17.20 -3.24 1.39
CA GLY A 352 18.12 -2.47 2.21
C GLY A 352 19.03 -3.41 3.00
N GLY A 353 20.34 -3.16 2.98
CA GLY A 353 21.34 -3.96 3.68
C GLY A 353 22.35 -4.63 2.76
N GLY A 354 23.42 -5.22 3.35
CA GLY A 354 24.62 -5.72 2.66
C GLY A 354 24.66 -7.23 2.41
N GLY A 355 23.70 -8.03 2.84
CA GLY A 355 23.74 -9.48 2.64
C GLY A 355 23.26 -9.90 1.25
N VAL A 356 23.60 -11.09 0.85
CA VAL A 356 23.28 -11.61 -0.49
C VAL A 356 21.99 -12.44 -0.42
N VAL A 357 20.99 -12.04 -1.19
CA VAL A 357 19.81 -12.87 -1.50
C VAL A 357 20.01 -13.44 -2.88
N GLY A 358 20.13 -14.77 -2.98
CA GLY A 358 20.35 -15.43 -4.26
C GLY A 358 19.12 -15.44 -5.15
N GLY A 359 19.31 -15.62 -6.47
CA GLY A 359 18.19 -15.61 -7.43
C GLY A 359 17.13 -16.69 -7.15
N LYS A 360 17.52 -17.86 -6.64
CA LYS A 360 16.59 -18.92 -6.23
C LYS A 360 15.76 -18.53 -5.01
N GLU A 361 16.39 -17.86 -4.03
CA GLU A 361 15.71 -17.36 -2.83
C GLU A 361 14.71 -16.26 -3.19
N MET A 362 15.13 -15.35 -4.08
CA MET A 362 14.25 -14.28 -4.59
C MET A 362 13.05 -14.87 -5.36
N GLY A 363 13.28 -15.89 -6.22
CA GLY A 363 12.20 -16.60 -6.91
C GLY A 363 11.18 -17.20 -5.94
N GLY A 364 11.67 -17.84 -4.87
CA GLY A 364 10.79 -18.37 -3.80
C GLY A 364 10.02 -17.29 -3.05
N LEU A 365 10.59 -16.09 -2.85
CA LEU A 365 9.90 -14.95 -2.25
C LEU A 365 8.82 -14.39 -3.17
N VAL A 366 9.07 -14.30 -4.47
CA VAL A 366 8.07 -13.88 -5.46
C VAL A 366 6.87 -14.83 -5.48
N GLU A 367 7.12 -16.15 -5.40
CA GLU A 367 6.05 -17.15 -5.37
C GLU A 367 5.18 -17.03 -4.10
N LYS A 368 5.82 -16.80 -2.95
CA LYS A 368 5.09 -16.50 -1.71
C LYS A 368 4.29 -15.20 -1.77
N ALA A 369 4.85 -14.16 -2.42
CA ALA A 369 4.15 -12.90 -2.61
C ALA A 369 2.92 -13.07 -3.52
N ARG A 370 2.97 -13.98 -4.51
CA ARG A 370 1.80 -14.34 -5.33
C ARG A 370 0.70 -15.00 -4.50
N GLY A 371 1.05 -16.00 -3.68
CA GLY A 371 0.10 -16.64 -2.78
C GLY A 371 -0.53 -15.65 -1.79
N ARG A 372 0.28 -14.75 -1.21
CA ARG A 372 -0.22 -13.69 -0.32
C ARG A 372 -1.17 -12.73 -1.05
N ARG A 373 -0.91 -12.43 -2.32
CA ARG A 373 -1.80 -11.59 -3.12
C ARG A 373 -3.18 -12.21 -3.26
N GLU A 374 -3.26 -13.50 -3.58
CA GLU A 374 -4.53 -14.22 -3.70
C GLU A 374 -5.32 -14.20 -2.38
N GLU A 375 -4.63 -14.42 -1.25
CA GLU A 375 -5.24 -14.35 0.07
C GLU A 375 -5.78 -12.95 0.38
N TRP A 376 -5.00 -11.90 0.11
CA TRP A 376 -5.37 -10.52 0.46
C TRP A 376 -6.48 -9.97 -0.43
N VAL A 377 -6.45 -10.28 -1.73
CA VAL A 377 -7.56 -9.92 -2.63
C VAL A 377 -8.86 -10.57 -2.16
N GLY A 378 -8.82 -11.85 -1.78
CA GLY A 378 -9.99 -12.52 -1.23
C GLY A 378 -10.47 -11.96 0.13
N VAL A 379 -9.61 -11.31 0.91
CA VAL A 379 -9.99 -10.59 2.14
C VAL A 379 -10.62 -9.24 1.80
N LEU A 380 -10.06 -8.50 0.83
CA LEU A 380 -10.61 -7.21 0.38
C LEU A 380 -12.00 -7.33 -0.25
N GLU A 381 -12.27 -8.42 -0.96
CA GLU A 381 -13.59 -8.68 -1.58
C GLU A 381 -14.68 -9.03 -0.53
N LYS A 382 -14.29 -9.49 0.65
CA LYS A 382 -15.22 -9.89 1.73
C LYS A 382 -15.48 -8.78 2.75
N GLY A 383 -14.62 -7.78 2.84
CA GLY A 383 -14.71 -6.66 3.79
C GLY A 383 -15.34 -5.44 3.18
#